data_dbaccb493a471419b8eb59a2f7e89271
#
_entry.id   dbaccb493a471419b8eb59a2f7e89271
#
_cell.length_a   1.000
_cell.length_b   1.000
_cell.length_c   1.000
_cell.angle_alpha   90.00
_cell.angle_beta   90.00
_cell.angle_gamma   90.00
#
_symmetry.space_group_name_H-M   'P 1'
#
loop_
_entity.id
_entity.type
_entity.pdbx_description
1 polymer ?
#
loop_
_entity_poly.entity_id
_entity_poly.type
_entity_poly.pdbx_seq_one_letter_code
_entity_poly.pdbx_strand_id
1 'polypeptide(L)' 'MVELIVKDIIKEDFGCEVRPEGHVPMCRVLVRDYDGNEMYVLIPYEHLYKQNINVGDQVHFIGEDIVKG' A
#
# COMPACT_ATOMS: atom_id res chain seq x y z
N MET A 1 5.41 8.62 -15.85
CA MET A 1 4.81 8.41 -14.52
C MET A 1 3.72 7.36 -14.65
N VAL A 2 3.82 6.29 -13.90
CA VAL A 2 2.87 5.18 -14.02
C VAL A 2 1.74 5.40 -13.03
N GLU A 3 0.53 5.46 -13.53
CA GLU A 3 -0.66 5.57 -12.69
C GLU A 3 -1.20 4.17 -12.41
N LEU A 4 -1.63 3.97 -11.19
CA LEU A 4 -2.08 2.68 -10.71
C LEU A 4 -3.42 2.84 -10.00
N ILE A 5 -4.19 1.75 -9.99
CA ILE A 5 -5.43 1.70 -9.24
C ILE A 5 -5.25 0.69 -8.11
N VAL A 6 -5.63 1.08 -6.92
CA VAL A 6 -5.59 0.17 -5.77
C VAL A 6 -6.74 -0.82 -5.90
N LYS A 7 -6.41 -2.10 -6.00
CA LYS A 7 -7.43 -3.15 -6.14
C LYS A 7 -7.75 -3.79 -4.81
N ASP A 8 -6.80 -3.85 -3.89
CA ASP A 8 -7.02 -4.46 -2.60
C ASP A 8 -5.97 -3.95 -1.61
N ILE A 9 -6.31 -3.95 -0.34
CA ILE A 9 -5.39 -3.61 0.72
C ILE A 9 -5.48 -4.71 1.76
N ILE A 10 -4.40 -5.46 1.92
CA ILE A 10 -4.33 -6.56 2.86
C ILE A 10 -3.50 -6.11 4.04
N LYS A 11 -4.11 -6.03 5.19
CA LYS A 11 -3.40 -5.72 6.42
C LYS A 11 -2.72 -6.98 6.90
N GLU A 12 -1.42 -6.97 6.84
CA GLU A 12 -0.63 -8.09 7.34
C GLU A 12 -0.58 -7.97 8.85
N ASP A 13 -1.51 -8.62 9.50
CA ASP A 13 -1.51 -8.68 10.94
C ASP A 13 -0.71 -9.90 11.35
N PHE A 14 0.46 -9.68 11.86
CA PHE A 14 1.33 -10.77 12.29
C PHE A 14 0.91 -11.33 13.65
N GLY A 15 -0.26 -11.00 14.06
CA GLY A 15 -0.91 -11.65 15.19
C GLY A 15 -0.32 -11.29 16.53
N CYS A 16 -0.14 -12.31 17.32
CA CYS A 16 0.18 -12.18 18.73
C CYS A 16 1.66 -11.99 19.00
N GLU A 17 2.46 -11.91 17.99
CA GLU A 17 3.89 -11.82 18.18
C GLU A 17 4.27 -10.50 18.80
N VAL A 18 5.18 -10.56 19.74
CA VAL A 18 5.71 -9.35 20.34
C VAL A 18 6.54 -8.61 19.29
N ARG A 19 6.14 -7.41 18.99
CA ARG A 19 6.85 -6.61 18.01
C ARG A 19 7.99 -5.87 18.67
N PRO A 20 9.16 -5.81 18.01
CA PRO A 20 10.21 -4.96 18.50
C PRO A 20 9.77 -3.51 18.56
N GLU A 21 10.33 -2.77 19.47
CA GLU A 21 10.09 -1.34 19.51
C GLU A 21 10.46 -0.71 18.19
N GLY A 22 9.62 0.20 17.74
CA GLY A 22 9.85 0.87 16.46
C GLY A 22 9.36 0.12 15.25
N HIS A 23 8.78 -1.05 15.46
CA HIS A 23 8.21 -1.79 14.33
C HIS A 23 7.00 -1.07 13.77
N VAL A 24 6.99 -0.86 12.47
CA VAL A 24 5.89 -0.20 11.78
C VAL A 24 5.05 -1.26 11.07
N PRO A 25 3.74 -1.33 11.36
CA PRO A 25 2.89 -2.28 10.64
C PRO A 25 2.86 -1.96 9.14
N MET A 26 3.01 -3.00 8.34
CA MET A 26 3.00 -2.86 6.89
C MET A 26 1.73 -3.47 6.33
N CYS A 27 1.25 -2.89 5.24
CA CYS A 27 0.13 -3.44 4.50
C CYS A 27 0.61 -3.88 3.13
N ARG A 28 0.03 -4.96 2.64
CA ARG A 28 0.25 -5.39 1.27
C ARG A 28 -0.85 -4.78 0.42
N VAL A 29 -0.46 -3.95 -0.53
CA VAL A 29 -1.40 -3.25 -1.39
C VAL A 29 -1.31 -3.83 -2.79
N LEU A 30 -2.43 -4.34 -3.29
CA LEU A 30 -2.49 -4.82 -4.66
C LEU A 30 -2.84 -3.64 -5.56
N VAL A 31 -1.96 -3.33 -6.49
CA VAL A 31 -2.16 -2.26 -7.44
C VAL A 31 -2.15 -2.82 -8.86
N ARG A 32 -2.89 -2.17 -9.73
CA ARG A 32 -3.02 -2.58 -11.12
C ARG A 32 -2.75 -1.37 -12.01
N ASP A 33 -1.93 -1.57 -13.04
CA ASP A 33 -1.69 -0.53 -14.02
C ASP A 33 -2.72 -0.60 -15.16
N TYR A 34 -2.62 0.33 -16.10
CA TYR A 34 -3.56 0.38 -17.20
C TYR A 34 -3.36 -0.73 -18.22
N ASP A 35 -2.21 -1.38 -18.20
CA ASP A 35 -1.95 -2.53 -19.07
C ASP A 35 -2.55 -3.81 -18.52
N GLY A 36 -3.06 -3.77 -17.31
CA GLY A 36 -3.65 -4.93 -16.67
C GLY A 36 -2.69 -5.70 -15.79
N ASN A 37 -1.49 -5.21 -15.61
CA ASN A 37 -0.50 -5.85 -14.74
C ASN A 37 -0.80 -5.53 -13.29
N GLU A 38 -0.75 -6.53 -12.45
CA GLU A 38 -1.00 -6.38 -11.03
C GLU A 38 0.26 -6.71 -10.25
N MET A 39 0.47 -6.00 -9.16
CA MET A 39 1.60 -6.26 -8.29
C MET A 39 1.24 -5.90 -6.85
N TYR A 40 1.92 -6.57 -5.92
CA TYR A 40 1.79 -6.23 -4.52
C TYR A 40 2.96 -5.33 -4.11
N VAL A 41 2.65 -4.30 -3.35
CA VAL A 41 3.67 -3.43 -2.77
C VAL A 41 3.44 -3.37 -1.26
N LEU A 42 4.52 -3.31 -0.50
CA LEU A 42 4.45 -3.19 0.95
C LEU A 42 4.51 -1.72 1.30
N ILE A 43 3.46 -1.22 1.92
CA ILE A 43 3.35 0.19 2.28
C ILE A 43 3.05 0.26 3.78
N PRO A 44 3.72 1.12 4.53
CA PRO A 44 3.39 1.30 5.94
C PRO A 44 1.93 1.70 6.10
N TYR A 45 1.26 1.09 7.06
CA TYR A 45 -0.15 1.39 7.33
C TYR A 45 -0.34 2.89 7.59
N GLU A 46 0.58 3.47 8.33
CA GLU A 46 0.52 4.90 8.64
C GLU A 46 0.52 5.75 7.38
N HIS A 47 1.30 5.36 6.38
CA HIS A 47 1.34 6.09 5.11
C HIS A 47 -0.01 6.03 4.40
N LEU A 48 -0.62 4.86 4.36
CA LEU A 48 -1.95 4.70 3.76
C LEU A 48 -2.98 5.56 4.46
N TYR A 49 -2.90 5.61 5.77
CA TYR A 49 -3.82 6.39 6.57
C TYR A 49 -3.66 7.88 6.32
N LYS A 50 -2.43 8.36 6.31
CA LYS A 50 -2.14 9.77 6.10
C LYS A 50 -2.53 10.23 4.70
N GLN A 51 -2.35 9.38 3.71
CA GLN A 51 -2.69 9.69 2.33
C GLN A 51 -4.15 9.41 2.03
N ASN A 52 -4.87 8.81 2.96
CA ASN A 52 -6.27 8.43 2.77
C ASN A 52 -6.46 7.53 1.55
N ILE A 53 -5.57 6.56 1.39
CA ILE A 53 -5.58 5.64 0.25
C ILE A 53 -6.53 4.49 0.55
N ASN A 54 -7.49 4.28 -0.33
CA ASN A 54 -8.49 3.23 -0.20
C ASN A 54 -8.56 2.40 -1.47
N VAL A 55 -9.23 1.27 -1.39
CA VAL A 55 -9.48 0.44 -2.57
C VAL A 55 -10.26 1.25 -3.59
N GLY A 56 -9.79 1.22 -4.83
CA GLY A 56 -10.38 1.98 -5.92
C GLY A 56 -9.74 3.32 -6.17
N ASP A 57 -8.85 3.75 -5.30
CA ASP A 57 -8.18 5.03 -5.47
C ASP A 57 -7.06 4.94 -6.51
N GLN A 58 -6.87 6.02 -7.21
CA GLN A 58 -5.80 6.14 -8.17
C GLN A 58 -4.55 6.64 -7.44
N VAL A 59 -3.45 5.96 -7.65
CA VAL A 59 -2.19 6.29 -6.99
C VAL A 59 -1.05 6.24 -8.01
N HIS A 60 0.09 6.77 -7.63
CA HIS A 60 1.31 6.66 -8.44
C HIS A 60 2.49 6.50 -7.51
N PHE A 61 3.59 5.99 -8.06
CA PHE A 61 4.81 5.79 -7.29
C PHE A 61 5.60 7.09 -7.18
N ILE A 62 6.09 7.36 -5.98
CA ILE A 62 7.12 8.36 -5.74
C ILE A 62 8.21 7.66 -4.95
N GLY A 63 9.33 7.34 -5.61
CA GLY A 63 10.36 6.52 -4.99
C GLY A 63 9.83 5.13 -4.67
N GLU A 64 9.86 4.75 -3.41
CA GLU A 64 9.37 3.45 -2.96
C GLU A 64 7.95 3.51 -2.39
N ASP A 65 7.38 4.71 -2.34
CA ASP A 65 6.06 4.91 -1.77
C ASP A 65 5.03 5.16 -2.86
N ILE A 66 3.77 4.99 -2.50
CA ILE A 66 2.67 5.37 -3.38
C ILE A 66 1.96 6.58 -2.80
N VAL A 67 1.46 7.42 -3.68
CA VAL A 67 0.78 8.65 -3.31
C VAL A 67 -0.52 8.72 -4.07
N LYS A 68 -1.56 9.18 -3.39
CA LYS A 68 -2.85 9.40 -4.01
C LYS A 68 -2.74 10.60 -4.94
N GLY A 69 -3.12 10.40 -6.17
CA GLY A 69 -2.95 11.47 -7.15
C GLY A 69 -4.12 11.75 -8.03
#